data_5bab16a1432f046ec573131d1d0c0a82
#
_entry.id   5bab16a1432f046ec573131d1d0c0a82
#
_cell.length_a   1.000
_cell.length_b   1.000
_cell.length_c   1.000
_cell.angle_alpha   90.00
_cell.angle_beta   90.00
_cell.angle_gamma   90.00
#
_symmetry.space_group_name_H-M   'P 1'
#
loop_
_entity.id
_entity.type
_entity.pdbx_description
1 polymer ?
#
loop_
_entity_poly.entity_id
_entity_poly.type
_entity_poly.pdbx_seq_one_letter_code
_entity_poly.pdbx_strand_id
1 'polypeptide(L)'
;MNIHEHQAKEILREYGAPTSNGIVIFDTKNIQEKLKVLKTGNFVVKAQIHAGGRGKAGGVKLVKNFKDLEKEVKMMFGKTLVTHQTGREGKEVKRIYIEEASDIKSEYYLSCLVDRESSKIAFISSTEGGMDIEKVSRDNPDKIITHKVEVAKKIEHSDIEKIITPFNLNIEQKKDAYKIIEALYQILIKKDASLVEIN
;
A
#
# COMPACT_ATOMS: atom_id res chain seq x y z
N MET A 1 8.83 13.72 -2.13
CA MET A 1 9.82 12.63 -1.93
C MET A 1 9.07 11.31 -1.96
N ASN A 2 9.53 10.37 -2.77
CA ASN A 2 8.92 9.04 -2.81
C ASN A 2 9.51 8.17 -1.70
N ILE A 3 8.67 7.42 -0.99
CA ILE A 3 9.07 6.48 0.04
C ILE A 3 8.79 5.04 -0.39
N HIS A 4 9.42 4.06 0.24
CA HIS A 4 9.15 2.65 -0.02
C HIS A 4 7.93 2.18 0.78
N GLU A 5 7.31 1.08 0.34
CA GLU A 5 6.12 0.50 0.98
C GLU A 5 6.32 0.24 2.48
N HIS A 6 7.47 -0.31 2.90
CA HIS A 6 7.74 -0.55 4.32
C HIS A 6 7.75 0.74 5.14
N GLN A 7 8.28 1.85 4.59
CA GLN A 7 8.27 3.16 5.23
C GLN A 7 6.85 3.74 5.30
N ALA A 8 6.07 3.58 4.23
CA ALA A 8 4.68 3.99 4.21
C ALA A 8 3.86 3.24 5.28
N LYS A 9 4.04 1.92 5.41
CA LYS A 9 3.36 1.11 6.44
C LYS A 9 3.80 1.47 7.87
N GLU A 10 5.05 1.86 8.06
CA GLU A 10 5.55 2.37 9.34
C GLU A 10 4.85 3.67 9.73
N ILE A 11 4.75 4.61 8.79
CA ILE A 11 4.00 5.87 9.00
C ILE A 11 2.51 5.58 9.23
N LEU A 12 1.87 4.70 8.47
CA LEU A 12 0.48 4.32 8.69
C LEU A 12 0.23 3.81 10.11
N ARG A 13 1.12 2.94 10.64
CA ARG A 13 1.06 2.47 12.04
C ARG A 13 1.22 3.59 13.06
N GLU A 14 2.12 4.52 12.82
CA GLU A 14 2.32 5.72 13.66
C GLU A 14 1.02 6.53 13.83
N TYR A 15 0.18 6.55 12.77
CA TYR A 15 -1.10 7.24 12.75
C TYR A 15 -2.30 6.35 13.07
N GLY A 16 -2.08 5.11 13.54
CA GLY A 16 -3.12 4.21 14.03
C GLY A 16 -3.84 3.38 12.99
N ALA A 17 -3.41 3.42 11.72
CA ALA A 17 -3.98 2.54 10.71
C ALA A 17 -3.53 1.08 10.92
N PRO A 18 -4.44 0.11 10.81
CA PRO A 18 -4.09 -1.30 10.84
C PRO A 18 -3.24 -1.67 9.61
N THR A 19 -2.16 -2.40 9.83
CA THR A 19 -1.31 -2.92 8.75
C THR A 19 -0.82 -4.32 9.11
N SER A 20 -0.56 -5.16 8.10
CA SER A 20 0.05 -6.47 8.31
C SER A 20 1.43 -6.34 8.97
N ASN A 21 1.78 -7.31 9.81
CA ASN A 21 3.12 -7.40 10.37
C ASN A 21 4.14 -7.68 9.26
N GLY A 22 5.29 -7.06 9.34
CA GLY A 22 6.33 -7.28 8.35
C GLY A 22 7.67 -6.71 8.78
N ILE A 23 8.70 -7.15 8.09
CA ILE A 23 10.08 -6.72 8.30
C ILE A 23 10.73 -6.31 6.98
N VAL A 24 11.69 -5.41 7.05
CA VAL A 24 12.52 -5.03 5.90
C VAL A 24 13.88 -5.69 5.99
N ILE A 25 14.35 -6.22 4.86
CA ILE A 25 15.66 -6.84 4.70
C ILE A 25 16.53 -5.94 3.83
N PHE A 26 17.67 -5.51 4.37
CA PHE A 26 18.67 -4.67 3.68
C PHE A 26 19.86 -5.45 3.16
N ASP A 27 20.06 -6.68 3.63
CA ASP A 27 21.10 -7.61 3.22
C ASP A 27 20.63 -9.05 3.43
N THR A 28 21.31 -9.99 2.81
CA THR A 28 20.98 -11.42 2.87
C THR A 28 21.70 -12.17 4.00
N LYS A 29 22.39 -11.47 4.92
CA LYS A 29 23.07 -12.09 6.07
C LYS A 29 22.06 -12.35 7.19
N ASN A 30 22.21 -13.49 7.85
CA ASN A 30 21.43 -13.88 9.03
C ASN A 30 19.91 -13.77 8.82
N ILE A 31 19.42 -14.10 7.61
CA ILE A 31 18.00 -14.00 7.26
C ILE A 31 17.14 -14.75 8.27
N GLN A 32 17.52 -15.97 8.65
CA GLN A 32 16.76 -16.81 9.57
C GLN A 32 16.52 -16.14 10.93
N GLU A 33 17.50 -15.39 11.46
CA GLU A 33 17.32 -14.66 12.70
C GLU A 33 16.35 -13.48 12.54
N LYS A 34 16.48 -12.76 11.43
CA LYS A 34 15.60 -11.63 11.11
C LYS A 34 14.13 -12.08 10.95
N LEU A 35 13.92 -13.30 10.44
CA LEU A 35 12.59 -13.85 10.21
C LEU A 35 11.88 -14.38 11.47
N LYS A 36 12.58 -14.57 12.58
CA LYS A 36 12.00 -15.09 13.83
C LYS A 36 10.86 -14.24 14.42
N VAL A 37 10.78 -12.98 14.03
CA VAL A 37 9.72 -12.06 14.48
C VAL A 37 8.39 -12.29 13.76
N LEU A 38 8.40 -13.00 12.63
CA LEU A 38 7.21 -13.36 11.88
C LEU A 38 6.61 -14.66 12.43
N LYS A 39 5.31 -14.67 12.68
CA LYS A 39 4.62 -15.74 13.41
C LYS A 39 3.88 -16.73 12.53
N THR A 40 3.57 -16.36 11.29
CA THR A 40 2.82 -17.22 10.35
C THR A 40 3.73 -18.07 9.49
N GLY A 41 3.19 -19.11 8.84
CA GLY A 41 3.88 -19.92 7.85
C GLY A 41 3.73 -19.43 6.42
N ASN A 42 2.88 -18.42 6.18
CA ASN A 42 2.62 -17.84 4.86
C ASN A 42 3.14 -16.40 4.80
N PHE A 43 3.94 -16.11 3.79
CA PHE A 43 4.60 -14.81 3.66
C PHE A 43 4.47 -14.23 2.27
N VAL A 44 4.46 -12.92 2.17
CA VAL A 44 4.60 -12.20 0.90
C VAL A 44 5.96 -11.49 0.88
N VAL A 45 6.78 -11.85 -0.09
CA VAL A 45 8.11 -11.25 -0.34
C VAL A 45 7.94 -10.16 -1.39
N LYS A 46 8.26 -8.92 -1.04
CA LYS A 46 8.01 -7.75 -1.89
C LYS A 46 9.30 -6.96 -2.13
N ALA A 47 9.75 -6.92 -3.37
CA ALA A 47 10.84 -6.03 -3.77
C ALA A 47 10.49 -4.57 -3.45
N GLN A 48 11.42 -3.83 -2.91
CA GLN A 48 11.25 -2.41 -2.60
C GLN A 48 11.99 -1.57 -3.62
N ILE A 49 11.27 -1.13 -4.63
CA ILE A 49 11.70 -0.15 -5.64
C ILE A 49 10.67 0.98 -5.72
N HIS A 50 11.09 2.17 -6.15
CA HIS A 50 10.18 3.31 -6.36
C HIS A 50 9.47 3.17 -7.71
N ALA A 51 8.63 2.14 -7.84
CA ALA A 51 7.81 1.90 -9.03
C ALA A 51 6.62 0.99 -8.69
N GLY A 52 5.50 1.22 -9.36
CA GLY A 52 4.36 0.32 -9.41
C GLY A 52 4.58 -0.88 -10.34
N GLY A 53 3.59 -1.77 -10.40
CA GLY A 53 3.64 -2.94 -11.31
C GLY A 53 4.63 -4.04 -10.89
N ARG A 54 5.16 -3.99 -9.67
CA ARG A 54 6.14 -4.97 -9.15
C ARG A 54 5.63 -6.40 -9.21
N GLY A 55 4.34 -6.63 -8.95
CA GLY A 55 3.74 -7.98 -9.03
C GLY A 55 3.90 -8.60 -10.40
N LYS A 56 3.54 -7.88 -11.46
CA LYS A 56 3.68 -8.32 -12.86
C LYS A 56 5.13 -8.53 -13.28
N ALA A 57 6.06 -7.75 -12.70
CA ALA A 57 7.50 -7.88 -12.94
C ALA A 57 8.16 -9.00 -12.12
N GLY A 58 7.40 -9.78 -11.33
CA GLY A 58 7.92 -10.83 -10.47
C GLY A 58 8.61 -10.35 -9.20
N GLY A 59 8.36 -9.11 -8.79
CA GLY A 59 8.85 -8.50 -7.55
C GLY A 59 7.93 -8.70 -6.34
N VAL A 60 6.87 -9.52 -6.47
CA VAL A 60 6.00 -9.93 -5.36
C VAL A 60 5.80 -11.43 -5.45
N LYS A 61 6.08 -12.15 -4.35
CA LYS A 61 5.99 -13.62 -4.29
C LYS A 61 5.35 -14.06 -2.99
N LEU A 62 4.35 -14.94 -3.10
CA LEU A 62 3.77 -15.68 -1.98
C LEU A 62 4.61 -16.93 -1.73
N VAL A 63 5.01 -17.15 -0.48
CA VAL A 63 5.76 -18.33 -0.03
C VAL A 63 5.11 -18.91 1.23
N LYS A 64 5.16 -20.24 1.38
CA LYS A 64 4.38 -20.96 2.39
C LYS A 64 5.22 -21.57 3.52
N ASN A 65 6.53 -21.33 3.52
CA ASN A 65 7.42 -21.81 4.57
C ASN A 65 8.73 -21.02 4.61
N PHE A 66 9.47 -21.12 5.71
CA PHE A 66 10.72 -20.38 5.91
C PHE A 66 11.84 -20.76 4.95
N LYS A 67 11.91 -22.02 4.50
CA LYS A 67 12.95 -22.47 3.56
C LYS A 67 12.79 -21.82 2.20
N ASP A 68 11.57 -21.80 1.68
CA ASP A 68 11.28 -21.15 0.42
C ASP A 68 11.39 -19.63 0.54
N LEU A 69 11.03 -19.07 1.71
CA LEU A 69 11.19 -17.65 2.00
C LEU A 69 12.66 -17.21 1.89
N GLU A 70 13.58 -17.92 2.55
CA GLU A 70 15.01 -17.62 2.47
C GLU A 70 15.54 -17.71 1.03
N LYS A 71 15.14 -18.75 0.30
CA LYS A 71 15.50 -18.93 -1.11
C LYS A 71 14.99 -17.75 -1.96
N GLU A 72 13.73 -17.38 -1.82
CA GLU A 72 13.13 -16.30 -2.61
C GLU A 72 13.76 -14.93 -2.30
N VAL A 73 14.06 -14.65 -1.04
CA VAL A 73 14.77 -13.43 -0.65
C VAL A 73 16.15 -13.35 -1.32
N LYS A 74 16.93 -14.45 -1.30
CA LYS A 74 18.24 -14.51 -1.96
C LYS A 74 18.15 -14.33 -3.48
N MET A 75 17.11 -14.89 -4.11
CA MET A 75 16.89 -14.80 -5.56
C MET A 75 16.41 -13.41 -5.98
N MET A 76 15.65 -12.72 -5.14
CA MET A 76 15.07 -11.41 -5.45
C MET A 76 16.06 -10.27 -5.17
N PHE A 77 16.93 -10.42 -4.18
CA PHE A 77 17.91 -9.40 -3.80
C PHE A 77 18.94 -9.20 -4.90
N GLY A 78 19.20 -7.95 -5.30
CA GLY A 78 20.11 -7.61 -6.40
C GLY A 78 19.52 -7.79 -7.80
N LYS A 79 18.31 -8.38 -7.92
CA LYS A 79 17.63 -8.53 -9.22
C LYS A 79 17.20 -7.16 -9.76
N THR A 80 17.36 -6.93 -11.05
CA THR A 80 16.79 -5.77 -11.73
C THR A 80 15.34 -6.06 -12.14
N LEU A 81 14.40 -5.25 -11.67
CA LEU A 81 12.99 -5.33 -12.04
C LEU A 81 12.67 -4.27 -13.09
N VAL A 82 12.05 -4.69 -14.18
CA VAL A 82 11.53 -3.82 -15.23
C VAL A 82 10.01 -3.77 -15.12
N THR A 83 9.47 -2.59 -14.87
CA THR A 83 8.02 -2.32 -14.82
C THR A 83 7.68 -1.23 -15.84
N HIS A 84 6.40 -0.98 -16.06
CA HIS A 84 5.97 0.13 -16.92
C HIS A 84 6.42 1.53 -16.43
N GLN A 85 6.76 1.64 -15.12
CA GLN A 85 7.21 2.90 -14.50
C GLN A 85 8.74 3.03 -14.36
N THR A 86 9.51 1.95 -14.52
CA THR A 86 10.97 2.00 -14.35
C THR A 86 11.74 2.31 -15.64
N GLY A 87 11.06 2.28 -16.78
CA GLY A 87 11.74 2.28 -18.08
C GLY A 87 12.43 0.93 -18.36
N ARG A 88 13.10 0.84 -19.53
CA ARG A 88 13.75 -0.40 -20.00
C ARG A 88 14.95 -0.83 -19.13
N GLU A 89 15.61 0.13 -18.50
CA GLU A 89 16.77 -0.13 -17.63
C GLU A 89 16.39 -0.84 -16.33
N GLY A 90 15.13 -0.69 -15.89
CA GLY A 90 14.66 -1.26 -14.67
C GLY A 90 15.22 -0.60 -13.40
N LYS A 91 14.97 -1.21 -12.26
CA LYS A 91 15.52 -0.82 -10.93
C LYS A 91 16.04 -2.04 -10.20
N GLU A 92 17.25 -1.94 -9.67
CA GLU A 92 17.85 -2.96 -8.83
C GLU A 92 17.14 -3.06 -7.48
N VAL A 93 16.86 -4.27 -7.02
CA VAL A 93 16.25 -4.55 -5.72
C VAL A 93 17.32 -4.53 -4.63
N LYS A 94 17.44 -3.42 -3.92
CA LYS A 94 18.42 -3.21 -2.83
C LYS A 94 17.83 -3.45 -1.44
N ARG A 95 16.53 -3.72 -1.35
CA ARG A 95 15.82 -4.05 -0.11
C ARG A 95 14.57 -4.83 -0.43
N ILE A 96 14.16 -5.66 0.52
CA ILE A 96 12.99 -6.52 0.41
C ILE A 96 12.13 -6.30 1.65
N TYR A 97 10.82 -6.16 1.45
CA TYR A 97 9.86 -6.17 2.54
C TYR A 97 9.17 -7.54 2.56
N ILE A 98 9.13 -8.15 3.73
CA ILE A 98 8.50 -9.44 3.96
C ILE A 98 7.36 -9.20 4.95
N GLU A 99 6.17 -9.58 4.60
CA GLU A 99 5.02 -9.48 5.50
C GLU A 99 4.25 -10.80 5.60
N GLU A 100 3.52 -10.94 6.68
CA GLU A 100 2.58 -12.05 6.87
C GLU A 100 1.49 -11.95 5.83
N ALA A 101 1.22 -13.06 5.13
CA ALA A 101 0.20 -13.11 4.10
C ALA A 101 -1.20 -13.03 4.74
N SER A 102 -2.06 -12.24 4.14
CA SER A 102 -3.48 -12.17 4.47
C SER A 102 -4.31 -13.02 3.52
N ASP A 103 -5.44 -13.54 3.99
CA ASP A 103 -6.45 -14.16 3.15
C ASP A 103 -7.28 -13.05 2.49
N ILE A 104 -6.88 -12.65 1.29
CA ILE A 104 -7.47 -11.53 0.55
C ILE A 104 -8.79 -11.98 -0.06
N LYS A 105 -9.89 -11.38 0.37
CA LYS A 105 -11.22 -11.58 -0.22
C LYS A 105 -11.54 -10.55 -1.29
N SER A 106 -11.14 -9.31 -1.07
CA SER A 106 -11.36 -8.18 -1.99
C SER A 106 -10.21 -7.18 -1.84
N GLU A 107 -9.84 -6.55 -2.93
CA GLU A 107 -8.88 -5.46 -2.97
C GLU A 107 -9.61 -4.19 -3.40
N TYR A 108 -9.33 -3.10 -2.70
CA TYR A 108 -9.88 -1.78 -2.97
C TYR A 108 -8.76 -0.79 -3.21
N TYR A 109 -9.06 0.27 -3.94
CA TYR A 109 -8.14 1.39 -4.07
C TYR A 109 -8.65 2.58 -3.26
N LEU A 110 -7.76 3.22 -2.52
CA LEU A 110 -8.05 4.45 -1.80
C LEU A 110 -6.83 5.37 -1.84
N SER A 111 -7.02 6.61 -2.26
CA SER A 111 -6.00 7.65 -2.17
C SER A 111 -6.53 8.94 -1.59
N CYS A 112 -5.61 9.74 -1.06
CA CYS A 112 -5.85 11.04 -0.49
C CYS A 112 -4.82 12.01 -1.05
N LEU A 113 -5.26 13.13 -1.64
CA LEU A 113 -4.40 14.11 -2.30
C LEU A 113 -4.93 15.54 -2.18
N VAL A 114 -4.05 16.51 -2.42
CA VAL A 114 -4.44 17.92 -2.47
C VAL A 114 -5.03 18.26 -3.84
N ASP A 115 -6.31 18.60 -3.86
CA ASP A 115 -6.97 19.15 -5.03
C ASP A 115 -6.78 20.68 -5.06
N ARG A 116 -5.87 21.12 -5.91
CA ARG A 116 -5.50 22.55 -6.01
C ARG A 116 -6.59 23.40 -6.65
N GLU A 117 -7.40 22.81 -7.52
CA GLU A 117 -8.47 23.54 -8.21
C GLU A 117 -9.54 24.02 -7.23
N SER A 118 -9.96 23.15 -6.33
CA SER A 118 -10.99 23.49 -5.32
C SER A 118 -10.40 23.91 -3.96
N SER A 119 -9.06 23.88 -3.80
CA SER A 119 -8.38 24.12 -2.52
C SER A 119 -8.86 23.18 -1.40
N LYS A 120 -9.19 21.94 -1.74
CA LYS A 120 -9.70 20.90 -0.84
C LYS A 120 -8.77 19.68 -0.83
N ILE A 121 -9.06 18.75 0.06
CA ILE A 121 -8.46 17.42 0.04
C ILE A 121 -9.43 16.50 -0.71
N ALA A 122 -8.95 15.81 -1.74
CA ALA A 122 -9.72 14.81 -2.47
C ALA A 122 -9.36 13.41 -2.02
N PHE A 123 -10.37 12.62 -1.70
CA PHE A 123 -10.27 11.17 -1.58
C PHE A 123 -10.77 10.53 -2.86
N ILE A 124 -9.99 9.61 -3.42
CA ILE A 124 -10.36 8.81 -4.58
C ILE A 124 -10.49 7.37 -4.11
N SER A 125 -11.66 6.78 -4.33
CA SER A 125 -11.96 5.40 -3.96
C SER A 125 -12.45 4.60 -5.16
N SER A 126 -12.06 3.31 -5.22
CA SER A 126 -12.53 2.37 -6.23
C SER A 126 -12.61 0.96 -5.68
N THR A 127 -13.60 0.20 -6.15
CA THR A 127 -13.71 -1.24 -5.89
C THR A 127 -12.73 -2.07 -6.72
N GLU A 128 -12.04 -1.45 -7.67
CA GLU A 128 -11.04 -2.07 -8.55
C GLU A 128 -9.63 -1.89 -7.96
N GLY A 129 -9.35 -2.57 -6.82
CA GLY A 129 -8.01 -2.60 -6.21
C GLY A 129 -7.04 -3.53 -6.93
N GLY A 130 -5.76 -3.43 -6.60
CA GLY A 130 -4.71 -4.28 -7.21
C GLY A 130 -4.46 -4.03 -8.69
N MET A 131 -5.13 -3.06 -9.28
CA MET A 131 -5.05 -2.70 -10.71
C MET A 131 -4.35 -1.36 -10.90
N ASP A 132 -4.01 -1.06 -12.16
CA ASP A 132 -3.56 0.27 -12.58
C ASP A 132 -4.76 1.22 -12.58
N ILE A 133 -4.81 2.11 -11.59
CA ILE A 133 -5.97 2.99 -11.36
C ILE A 133 -6.16 3.99 -12.51
N GLU A 134 -5.10 4.41 -13.17
CA GLU A 134 -5.17 5.29 -14.34
C GLU A 134 -5.86 4.58 -15.51
N LYS A 135 -5.64 3.27 -15.64
CA LYS A 135 -6.35 2.46 -16.62
C LYS A 135 -7.82 2.30 -16.24
N VAL A 136 -8.12 2.04 -14.98
CA VAL A 136 -9.51 1.96 -14.49
C VAL A 136 -10.25 3.27 -14.75
N SER A 137 -9.61 4.41 -14.44
CA SER A 137 -10.19 5.75 -14.66
C SER A 137 -10.51 6.03 -16.12
N ARG A 138 -9.68 5.54 -17.04
CA ARG A 138 -9.88 5.74 -18.49
C ARG A 138 -10.95 4.81 -19.07
N ASP A 139 -10.88 3.51 -18.68
CA ASP A 139 -11.70 2.46 -19.29
C ASP A 139 -13.08 2.35 -18.62
N ASN A 140 -13.18 2.67 -17.32
CA ASN A 140 -14.37 2.56 -16.49
C ASN A 140 -14.45 3.73 -15.49
N PRO A 141 -14.66 4.98 -15.94
CA PRO A 141 -14.65 6.16 -15.05
C PRO A 141 -15.70 6.10 -13.93
N ASP A 142 -16.81 5.43 -14.16
CA ASP A 142 -17.89 5.25 -13.14
C ASP A 142 -17.45 4.43 -11.93
N LYS A 143 -16.32 3.71 -12.03
CA LYS A 143 -15.73 2.97 -10.91
C LYS A 143 -14.83 3.85 -10.02
N ILE A 144 -14.60 5.08 -10.44
CA ILE A 144 -13.78 6.04 -9.69
C ILE A 144 -14.72 7.04 -8.99
N ILE A 145 -14.70 7.01 -7.68
CA ILE A 145 -15.49 7.93 -6.87
C ILE A 145 -14.57 8.91 -6.19
N THR A 146 -14.83 10.20 -6.40
CA THR A 146 -14.07 11.29 -5.77
C THR A 146 -14.95 12.00 -4.76
N HIS A 147 -14.48 12.06 -3.52
CA HIS A 147 -15.09 12.86 -2.46
C HIS A 147 -14.12 13.94 -1.98
N LYS A 148 -14.55 15.20 -2.02
CA LYS A 148 -13.72 16.35 -1.62
C LYS A 148 -14.14 16.81 -0.21
N VAL A 149 -13.16 16.98 0.66
CA VAL A 149 -13.34 17.41 2.05
C VAL A 149 -12.63 18.73 2.29
N GLU A 150 -13.16 19.54 3.20
CA GLU A 150 -12.53 20.79 3.62
C GLU A 150 -11.25 20.51 4.42
N VAL A 151 -10.27 21.40 4.29
CA VAL A 151 -9.07 21.34 5.12
C VAL A 151 -9.42 21.78 6.55
N ALA A 152 -9.43 20.82 7.46
CA ALA A 152 -9.79 21.03 8.86
C ALA A 152 -8.82 20.28 9.79
N LYS A 153 -8.94 20.50 11.09
CA LYS A 153 -8.13 19.77 12.08
C LYS A 153 -8.37 18.27 12.07
N LYS A 154 -9.59 17.85 11.74
CA LYS A 154 -10.01 16.44 11.61
C LYS A 154 -10.98 16.32 10.45
N ILE A 155 -11.01 15.15 9.84
CA ILE A 155 -12.03 14.77 8.87
C ILE A 155 -13.34 14.47 9.61
N GLU A 156 -14.49 14.89 9.04
CA GLU A 156 -15.80 14.63 9.62
C GLU A 156 -16.27 13.20 9.39
N HIS A 157 -17.01 12.64 10.34
CA HIS A 157 -17.58 11.30 10.23
C HIS A 157 -18.45 11.13 8.99
N SER A 158 -19.23 12.17 8.65
CA SER A 158 -20.08 12.18 7.45
C SER A 158 -19.30 12.06 6.15
N ASP A 159 -18.09 12.61 6.10
CA ASP A 159 -17.20 12.50 4.94
C ASP A 159 -16.60 11.10 4.84
N ILE A 160 -16.19 10.53 5.98
CA ILE A 160 -15.68 9.15 6.01
C ILE A 160 -16.73 8.17 5.49
N GLU A 161 -18.00 8.27 5.94
CA GLU A 161 -19.07 7.41 5.45
C GLU A 161 -19.26 7.50 3.93
N LYS A 162 -19.18 8.70 3.36
CA LYS A 162 -19.26 8.88 1.90
C LYS A 162 -18.08 8.24 1.17
N ILE A 163 -16.86 8.36 1.72
CA ILE A 163 -15.64 7.79 1.13
C ILE A 163 -15.70 6.27 1.10
N ILE A 164 -16.22 5.62 2.17
CA ILE A 164 -16.28 4.16 2.27
C ILE A 164 -17.53 3.51 1.68
N THR A 165 -18.54 4.29 1.35
CA THR A 165 -19.81 3.79 0.79
C THR A 165 -19.62 2.81 -0.37
N PRO A 166 -18.70 3.05 -1.34
CA PRO A 166 -18.50 2.14 -2.46
C PRO A 166 -18.03 0.74 -2.08
N PHE A 167 -17.38 0.59 -0.92
CA PHE A 167 -16.76 -0.66 -0.50
C PHE A 167 -17.74 -1.65 0.13
N ASN A 168 -18.97 -1.23 0.45
CA ASN A 168 -20.01 -2.06 1.07
C ASN A 168 -19.50 -2.87 2.29
N LEU A 169 -18.82 -2.20 3.20
CA LEU A 169 -18.15 -2.79 4.35
C LEU A 169 -19.15 -3.17 5.46
N ASN A 170 -18.90 -4.29 6.13
CA ASN A 170 -19.60 -4.64 7.36
C ASN A 170 -19.15 -3.76 8.54
N ILE A 171 -19.81 -3.89 9.71
CA ILE A 171 -19.57 -3.05 10.89
C ILE A 171 -18.11 -3.12 11.38
N GLU A 172 -17.51 -4.30 11.40
CA GLU A 172 -16.12 -4.47 11.86
C GLU A 172 -15.12 -3.87 10.87
N GLN A 173 -15.34 -4.10 9.58
CA GLN A 173 -14.52 -3.53 8.51
C GLN A 173 -14.60 -1.99 8.49
N LYS A 174 -15.79 -1.43 8.76
CA LYS A 174 -15.95 0.03 8.86
C LYS A 174 -15.07 0.62 9.97
N LYS A 175 -14.96 -0.03 11.13
CA LYS A 175 -14.09 0.46 12.22
C LYS A 175 -12.64 0.63 11.78
N ASP A 176 -12.12 -0.32 11.01
CA ASP A 176 -10.77 -0.25 10.50
C ASP A 176 -10.65 0.74 9.34
N ALA A 177 -11.64 0.83 8.45
CA ALA A 177 -11.70 1.82 7.39
C ALA A 177 -11.69 3.26 7.95
N TYR A 178 -12.39 3.53 9.05
CA TYR A 178 -12.35 4.82 9.74
C TYR A 178 -10.93 5.18 10.18
N LYS A 179 -10.23 4.25 10.86
CA LYS A 179 -8.84 4.46 11.29
C LYS A 179 -7.92 4.72 10.10
N ILE A 180 -8.12 3.99 9.00
CA ILE A 180 -7.32 4.14 7.79
C ILE A 180 -7.54 5.53 7.18
N ILE A 181 -8.78 5.97 7.01
CA ILE A 181 -9.07 7.27 6.40
C ILE A 181 -8.58 8.43 7.28
N GLU A 182 -8.79 8.35 8.60
CA GLU A 182 -8.24 9.33 9.54
C GLU A 182 -6.71 9.39 9.47
N ALA A 183 -6.04 8.23 9.38
CA ALA A 183 -4.59 8.16 9.25
C ALA A 183 -4.12 8.79 7.92
N LEU A 184 -4.72 8.44 6.78
CA LEU A 184 -4.38 9.02 5.47
C LEU A 184 -4.53 10.55 5.49
N TYR A 185 -5.63 11.05 6.03
CA TYR A 185 -5.89 12.49 6.17
C TYR A 185 -4.82 13.18 7.03
N GLN A 186 -4.51 12.62 8.21
CA GLN A 186 -3.50 13.17 9.11
C GLN A 186 -2.08 13.10 8.53
N ILE A 187 -1.75 12.03 7.84
CA ILE A 187 -0.46 11.87 7.14
C ILE A 187 -0.32 12.93 6.07
N LEU A 188 -1.34 13.13 5.23
CA LEU A 188 -1.33 14.14 4.18
C LEU A 188 -1.00 15.52 4.76
N ILE A 189 -1.67 15.91 5.84
CA ILE A 189 -1.50 17.24 6.47
C ILE A 189 -0.18 17.33 7.24
N LYS A 190 0.08 16.39 8.16
CA LYS A 190 1.19 16.52 9.11
C LYS A 190 2.56 16.19 8.54
N LYS A 191 2.61 15.35 7.50
CA LYS A 191 3.86 15.00 6.80
C LYS A 191 4.03 15.81 5.50
N ASP A 192 3.13 16.77 5.24
CA ASP A 192 3.11 17.59 4.02
C ASP A 192 3.20 16.72 2.75
N ALA A 193 2.41 15.65 2.74
CA ALA A 193 2.40 14.74 1.61
C ALA A 193 1.50 15.28 0.49
N SER A 194 1.94 15.14 -0.76
CA SER A 194 1.13 15.54 -1.94
C SER A 194 0.11 14.48 -2.33
N LEU A 195 0.40 13.23 -2.03
CA LEU A 195 -0.43 12.06 -2.29
C LEU A 195 -0.09 10.95 -1.29
N VAL A 196 -1.11 10.31 -0.76
CA VAL A 196 -1.01 9.04 -0.01
C VAL A 196 -1.99 8.07 -0.64
N GLU A 197 -1.52 6.89 -1.05
CA GLU A 197 -2.38 5.86 -1.65
C GLU A 197 -2.14 4.49 -1.00
N ILE A 198 -3.20 3.70 -0.96
CA ILE A 198 -3.22 2.31 -0.50
C ILE A 198 -4.14 1.46 -1.39
N ASN A 199 -3.86 0.18 -1.45
CA ASN A 199 -4.69 -0.84 -2.07
C ASN A 199 -4.53 -2.19 -1.36
#